data_99de763cffee3b83068cf8901938ad52
#
_entry.id   99de763cffee3b83068cf8901938ad52
#
_cell.length_a   1.000
_cell.length_b   1.000
_cell.length_c   1.000
_cell.angle_alpha   90.00
_cell.angle_beta   90.00
_cell.angle_gamma   90.00
#
_symmetry.space_group_name_H-M   'P 1'
#
loop_
_entity.id
_entity.type
_entity.pdbx_description
1 polymer ?
#
loop_
_entity_poly.entity_id
_entity_poly.type
_entity_poly.pdbx_seq_one_letter_code
_entity_poly.pdbx_strand_id
1 'polypeptide(L)'
;TIPVKLHFIASPYCEWIIGYNNNNDNSAFYCIAPSDKAFDMTPDIFDNYICIRFEDDIFYFNKNVRNNAVPANMYGDIINYTPDEDSYEYKLCNKLKKISSFSKRAELILAYINNNKKLYSPNDNIRKLFHAVKESEGCITVYTLSDIFGYSPRHISRLFHNTYGYSPKTYCNFIRFQNVLKQIFCDPDKNN
;
A
#
# COMPACT_ATOMS: atom_id res chain seq x y z
N THR A 1 22.47 -14.03 13.15
CA THR A 1 21.51 -13.70 12.06
C THR A 1 21.86 -12.33 11.51
N ILE A 2 22.04 -12.25 10.19
CA ILE A 2 22.30 -10.97 9.52
C ILE A 2 20.96 -10.24 9.41
N PRO A 3 20.87 -8.96 9.81
CA PRO A 3 19.64 -8.19 9.67
C PRO A 3 19.27 -8.06 8.18
N VAL A 4 18.02 -8.33 7.85
CA VAL A 4 17.49 -8.16 6.50
C VAL A 4 17.29 -6.67 6.24
N LYS A 5 17.93 -6.13 5.21
CA LYS A 5 17.71 -4.77 4.75
C LYS A 5 16.78 -4.81 3.54
N LEU A 6 15.63 -4.18 3.66
CA LEU A 6 14.65 -4.04 2.58
C LEU A 6 14.83 -2.69 1.90
N HIS A 7 14.88 -2.71 0.56
CA HIS A 7 14.98 -1.51 -0.27
C HIS A 7 13.63 -1.23 -0.92
N PHE A 8 13.05 -0.09 -0.62
CA PHE A 8 11.80 0.35 -1.21
C PHE A 8 12.06 1.42 -2.27
N ILE A 9 11.46 1.24 -3.43
CA ILE A 9 11.45 2.26 -4.48
C ILE A 9 10.26 3.19 -4.28
N ALA A 10 10.32 4.38 -4.89
CA ALA A 10 9.18 5.29 -4.91
C ALA A 10 7.92 4.60 -5.44
N SER A 11 6.83 4.68 -4.67
CA SER A 11 5.60 3.93 -4.95
C SER A 11 4.36 4.72 -4.51
N PRO A 12 3.27 4.72 -5.30
CA PRO A 12 2.00 5.33 -4.92
C PRO A 12 1.19 4.41 -3.98
N TYR A 13 1.67 3.20 -3.73
CA TYR A 13 0.91 2.15 -3.08
C TYR A 13 1.25 2.07 -1.59
N CYS A 14 0.24 1.72 -0.81
CA CYS A 14 0.45 1.29 0.56
C CYS A 14 0.92 -0.17 0.55
N GLU A 15 1.87 -0.49 1.41
CA GLU A 15 2.38 -1.84 1.56
C GLU A 15 2.33 -2.28 3.02
N TRP A 16 1.96 -3.53 3.24
CA TRP A 16 2.07 -4.17 4.53
C TRP A 16 3.18 -5.19 4.54
N ILE A 17 3.96 -5.19 5.61
CA ILE A 17 4.90 -6.27 5.92
C ILE A 17 4.48 -6.89 7.24
N ILE A 18 4.22 -8.17 7.20
CA ILE A 18 3.89 -8.97 8.38
C ILE A 18 5.09 -9.85 8.68
N GLY A 19 5.77 -9.58 9.79
CA GLY A 19 6.86 -10.42 10.30
C GLY A 19 6.35 -11.31 11.44
N TYR A 20 6.75 -12.58 11.47
CA TYR A 20 6.42 -13.50 12.56
C TYR A 20 7.40 -14.65 12.69
N ASN A 21 7.56 -15.16 13.91
CA ASN A 21 8.38 -16.33 14.21
C ASN A 21 7.52 -17.58 14.33
N ASN A 22 8.08 -18.74 13.98
CA ASN A 22 7.38 -20.01 14.05
C ASN A 22 7.24 -20.54 15.49
N ASN A 23 8.24 -20.29 16.34
CA ASN A 23 8.43 -20.94 17.62
C ASN A 23 8.11 -20.05 18.84
N ASN A 24 7.81 -18.79 18.63
CA ASN A 24 7.43 -17.86 19.69
C ASN A 24 6.31 -16.92 19.22
N ASP A 25 5.81 -16.07 20.10
CA ASP A 25 4.68 -15.18 19.82
C ASP A 25 5.10 -13.81 19.27
N ASN A 26 6.38 -13.65 18.92
CA ASN A 26 6.85 -12.42 18.31
C ASN A 26 6.27 -12.26 16.90
N SER A 27 5.61 -11.14 16.69
CA SER A 27 5.12 -10.69 15.41
C SER A 27 5.09 -9.17 15.34
N ALA A 28 5.31 -8.63 14.18
CA ALA A 28 5.19 -7.20 13.93
C ALA A 28 4.50 -6.93 12.59
N PHE A 29 3.82 -5.80 12.55
CA PHE A 29 3.21 -5.26 11.34
C PHE A 29 3.85 -3.93 11.00
N TYR A 30 4.25 -3.79 9.76
CA TYR A 30 4.75 -2.54 9.21
C TYR A 30 3.77 -2.11 8.12
N CYS A 31 3.24 -0.90 8.25
CA CYS A 31 2.49 -0.26 7.19
C CYS A 31 3.37 0.81 6.57
N ILE A 32 3.66 0.66 5.29
CA ILE A 32 4.47 1.59 4.52
C ILE A 32 3.52 2.45 3.71
N ALA A 33 3.55 3.74 3.97
CA ALA A 33 2.75 4.72 3.24
C ALA A 33 3.36 5.00 1.84
N PRO A 34 2.55 5.52 0.90
CA PRO A 34 3.07 5.97 -0.38
C PRO A 34 4.22 6.96 -0.22
N SER A 35 5.28 6.83 -1.03
CA SER A 35 6.46 7.70 -0.97
C SER A 35 6.98 8.04 -2.37
N ASP A 36 7.35 9.30 -2.60
CA ASP A 36 8.02 9.75 -3.83
C ASP A 36 9.54 9.57 -3.80
N LYS A 37 10.06 9.00 -2.72
CA LYS A 37 11.48 8.72 -2.53
C LYS A 37 11.71 7.25 -2.27
N ALA A 38 12.83 6.75 -2.76
CA ALA A 38 13.33 5.46 -2.33
C ALA A 38 13.87 5.56 -0.89
N PHE A 39 13.72 4.51 -0.12
CA PHE A 39 14.24 4.41 1.24
C PHE A 39 14.58 2.98 1.62
N ASP A 40 15.36 2.86 2.66
CA ASP A 40 15.75 1.57 3.24
C ASP A 40 15.05 1.36 4.58
N MET A 41 14.65 0.14 4.84
CA MET A 41 14.10 -0.29 6.12
C MET A 41 14.81 -1.55 6.59
N THR A 42 15.12 -1.61 7.88
CA THR A 42 15.60 -2.83 8.53
C THR A 42 14.54 -3.27 9.53
N PRO A 43 13.64 -4.19 9.16
CA PRO A 43 12.65 -4.71 10.09
C PRO A 43 13.32 -5.55 11.17
N ASP A 44 12.60 -5.79 12.26
CA ASP A 44 13.00 -6.78 13.26
C ASP A 44 13.19 -8.15 12.60
N ILE A 45 14.06 -8.98 13.19
CA ILE A 45 14.40 -10.28 12.61
C ILE A 45 13.28 -11.28 12.94
N PHE A 46 12.64 -11.79 11.89
CA PHE A 46 11.64 -12.84 11.98
C PHE A 46 12.00 -14.04 11.09
N ASP A 47 11.44 -15.21 11.39
CA ASP A 47 11.59 -16.40 10.56
C ASP A 47 10.87 -16.26 9.22
N ASN A 48 9.78 -15.50 9.20
CA ASN A 48 8.94 -15.31 8.02
C ASN A 48 8.54 -13.85 7.84
N TYR A 49 8.45 -13.43 6.57
CA TYR A 49 7.88 -12.17 6.16
C TYR A 49 6.83 -12.39 5.06
N ILE A 50 5.74 -11.65 5.16
CA ILE A 50 4.73 -11.57 4.11
C ILE A 50 4.57 -10.11 3.74
N CYS A 51 4.81 -9.78 2.46
CA CYS A 51 4.63 -8.44 1.93
C CYS A 51 3.35 -8.41 1.09
N ILE A 52 2.52 -7.40 1.31
CA ILE A 52 1.25 -7.20 0.62
C ILE A 52 1.24 -5.78 0.09
N ARG A 53 1.03 -5.63 -1.22
CA ARG A 53 0.85 -4.32 -1.86
C ARG A 53 -0.61 -4.09 -2.19
N PHE A 54 -1.12 -2.91 -1.85
CA PHE A 54 -2.48 -2.48 -2.16
C PHE A 54 -2.46 -1.51 -3.33
N GLU A 55 -2.97 -1.95 -4.47
CA GLU A 55 -2.94 -1.15 -5.70
C GLU A 55 -4.13 -0.21 -5.85
N ASP A 56 -5.27 -0.54 -5.29
CA ASP A 56 -6.53 0.19 -5.47
C ASP A 56 -7.16 0.70 -4.19
N ASP A 57 -6.79 0.14 -3.04
CA ASP A 57 -7.34 0.49 -1.74
C ASP A 57 -6.20 0.75 -0.75
N ILE A 58 -6.35 1.76 0.10
CA ILE A 58 -5.40 2.05 1.16
C ILE A 58 -5.92 1.47 2.46
N PHE A 59 -5.18 0.52 3.01
CA PHE A 59 -5.47 -0.08 4.30
C PHE A 59 -4.42 0.33 5.32
N TYR A 60 -4.87 0.81 6.46
CA TYR A 60 -4.03 1.10 7.62
C TYR A 60 -4.49 0.28 8.81
N PHE A 61 -3.55 -0.36 9.51
CA PHE A 61 -3.82 -1.14 10.71
C PHE A 61 -4.09 -0.31 11.98
N ASN A 62 -4.27 0.97 11.92
CA ASN A 62 -4.38 1.74 13.14
C ASN A 62 -5.83 1.90 13.59
N LYS A 63 -6.18 1.33 14.75
CA LYS A 63 -7.48 1.53 15.42
C LYS A 63 -7.82 3.00 15.72
N ASN A 64 -6.83 3.88 15.71
CA ASN A 64 -7.01 5.31 16.01
C ASN A 64 -7.30 6.17 14.77
N VAL A 65 -7.19 5.63 13.56
CA VAL A 65 -7.59 6.33 12.33
C VAL A 65 -9.09 6.17 12.15
N ARG A 66 -9.86 6.98 12.88
CA ARG A 66 -11.33 6.95 12.87
C ARG A 66 -11.98 7.49 11.60
N ASN A 67 -11.22 8.06 10.68
CA ASN A 67 -11.73 8.61 9.43
C ASN A 67 -10.97 7.99 8.26
N ASN A 68 -11.70 7.55 7.25
CA ASN A 68 -11.31 6.85 6.01
C ASN A 68 -10.29 7.60 5.11
N ALA A 69 -9.48 8.47 5.64
CA ALA A 69 -8.44 9.20 4.95
C ALA A 69 -7.08 8.80 5.54
N VAL A 70 -6.11 8.57 4.67
CA VAL A 70 -4.70 8.63 5.06
C VAL A 70 -4.50 10.00 5.68
N PRO A 71 -4.06 10.11 6.94
CA PRO A 71 -3.66 11.42 7.41
C PRO A 71 -2.61 11.99 6.44
N ALA A 72 -2.81 13.21 5.99
CA ALA A 72 -1.89 13.87 5.05
C ALA A 72 -0.43 13.90 5.56
N ASN A 73 -0.23 13.70 6.86
CA ASN A 73 1.07 13.61 7.53
C ASN A 73 1.72 12.20 7.46
N MET A 74 1.05 11.18 6.91
CA MET A 74 1.60 9.81 6.82
C MET A 74 2.30 9.53 5.48
N TYR A 75 2.28 10.47 4.55
CA TYR A 75 2.98 10.33 3.29
C TYR A 75 4.50 10.16 3.51
N GLY A 76 5.05 9.05 3.03
CA GLY A 76 6.45 8.70 3.22
C GLY A 76 6.79 8.08 4.58
N ASP A 77 5.81 7.84 5.45
CA ASP A 77 6.03 7.28 6.78
C ASP A 77 5.95 5.74 6.81
N ILE A 78 6.65 5.17 7.79
CA ILE A 78 6.56 3.76 8.14
C ILE A 78 5.92 3.69 9.53
N ILE A 79 4.80 2.97 9.61
CA ILE A 79 4.15 2.68 10.88
C ILE A 79 4.51 1.26 11.27
N ASN A 80 5.17 1.12 12.42
CA ASN A 80 5.43 -0.17 13.02
C ASN A 80 4.53 -0.34 14.25
N TYR A 81 3.90 -1.51 14.38
CA TYR A 81 3.21 -1.86 15.60
C TYR A 81 3.27 -3.36 15.89
N THR A 82 3.33 -3.69 17.19
CA THR A 82 3.19 -5.06 17.66
C THR A 82 1.72 -5.32 18.00
N PRO A 83 1.08 -6.34 17.43
CA PRO A 83 -0.32 -6.63 17.70
C PRO A 83 -0.56 -7.03 19.14
N ASP A 84 -1.58 -6.47 19.78
CA ASP A 84 -2.06 -6.94 21.09
C ASP A 84 -2.63 -8.36 20.98
N GLU A 85 -2.50 -9.18 22.05
CA GLU A 85 -2.93 -10.59 22.08
C GLU A 85 -4.41 -10.80 21.72
N ASP A 86 -5.27 -9.84 22.03
CA ASP A 86 -6.69 -9.89 21.70
C ASP A 86 -7.02 -9.39 20.29
N SER A 87 -6.05 -8.81 19.58
CA SER A 87 -6.26 -8.21 18.27
C SER A 87 -6.52 -9.27 17.18
N TYR A 88 -7.20 -8.85 16.12
CA TYR A 88 -7.40 -9.71 14.96
C TYR A 88 -6.07 -10.01 14.23
N GLU A 89 -5.14 -9.08 14.27
CA GLU A 89 -3.81 -9.18 13.67
C GLU A 89 -2.96 -10.24 14.39
N TYR A 90 -3.00 -10.28 15.71
CA TYR A 90 -2.35 -11.33 16.49
C TYR A 90 -2.92 -12.72 16.17
N LYS A 91 -4.26 -12.82 16.11
CA LYS A 91 -4.95 -14.07 15.73
C LYS A 91 -4.62 -14.49 14.30
N LEU A 92 -4.46 -13.51 13.38
CA LEU A 92 -4.01 -13.77 12.01
C LEU A 92 -2.60 -14.36 11.99
N CYS A 93 -1.64 -13.75 12.70
CA CYS A 93 -0.28 -14.28 12.79
C CYS A 93 -0.24 -15.70 13.33
N ASN A 94 -0.99 -15.98 14.39
CA ASN A 94 -1.05 -17.33 14.99
C ASN A 94 -1.67 -18.38 14.05
N LYS A 95 -2.53 -17.98 13.14
CA LYS A 95 -3.03 -18.86 12.07
C LYS A 95 -1.99 -19.05 10.97
N LEU A 96 -1.31 -17.98 10.56
CA LEU A 96 -0.27 -18.02 9.51
C LEU A 96 0.90 -18.95 9.87
N LYS A 97 1.32 -18.97 11.14
CA LYS A 97 2.35 -19.89 11.68
C LYS A 97 2.03 -21.37 11.41
N LYS A 98 0.76 -21.74 11.44
CA LYS A 98 0.28 -23.13 11.30
C LYS A 98 0.14 -23.57 9.83
N ILE A 99 0.31 -22.68 8.88
CA ILE A 99 0.09 -22.93 7.45
C ILE A 99 1.42 -22.94 6.73
N SER A 100 1.80 -24.06 6.13
CA SER A 100 3.01 -24.18 5.30
C SER A 100 2.79 -23.71 3.86
N SER A 101 1.58 -23.88 3.32
CA SER A 101 1.25 -23.56 1.93
C SER A 101 1.11 -22.05 1.71
N PHE A 102 1.82 -21.50 0.73
CA PHE A 102 1.70 -20.10 0.34
C PHE A 102 0.26 -19.73 -0.07
N SER A 103 -0.38 -20.56 -0.90
CA SER A 103 -1.76 -20.30 -1.36
C SER A 103 -2.75 -20.19 -0.20
N LYS A 104 -2.64 -21.10 0.79
CA LYS A 104 -3.51 -21.06 1.98
C LYS A 104 -3.22 -19.84 2.87
N ARG A 105 -1.96 -19.38 2.95
CA ARG A 105 -1.62 -18.13 3.64
C ARG A 105 -2.23 -16.93 2.92
N ALA A 106 -2.14 -16.89 1.60
CA ALA A 106 -2.73 -15.84 0.78
C ALA A 106 -4.27 -15.80 0.93
N GLU A 107 -4.95 -16.94 0.87
CA GLU A 107 -6.40 -17.03 1.11
C GLU A 107 -6.81 -16.50 2.48
N LEU A 108 -6.07 -16.86 3.52
CA LEU A 108 -6.33 -16.38 4.89
C LEU A 108 -6.18 -14.85 4.99
N ILE A 109 -5.15 -14.29 4.37
CA ILE A 109 -4.90 -12.84 4.35
C ILE A 109 -5.99 -12.13 3.55
N LEU A 110 -6.37 -12.65 2.38
CA LEU A 110 -7.44 -12.10 1.56
C LEU A 110 -8.78 -12.10 2.31
N ALA A 111 -9.08 -13.18 3.03
CA ALA A 111 -10.28 -13.25 3.87
C ALA A 111 -10.23 -12.20 4.99
N TYR A 112 -9.08 -12.00 5.64
CA TYR A 112 -8.90 -10.96 6.63
C TYR A 112 -9.12 -9.56 6.04
N ILE A 113 -8.50 -9.26 4.90
CA ILE A 113 -8.64 -7.98 4.21
C ILE A 113 -10.10 -7.73 3.83
N ASN A 114 -10.77 -8.71 3.22
CA ASN A 114 -12.16 -8.59 2.76
C ASN A 114 -13.13 -8.34 3.91
N ASN A 115 -12.94 -8.99 5.05
CA ASN A 115 -13.77 -8.80 6.24
C ASN A 115 -13.60 -7.41 6.87
N ASN A 116 -12.46 -6.76 6.65
CA ASN A 116 -12.13 -5.44 7.18
C ASN A 116 -12.22 -4.32 6.13
N LYS A 117 -12.47 -4.64 4.86
CA LYS A 117 -12.47 -3.71 3.72
C LYS A 117 -13.46 -2.55 3.87
N LYS A 118 -14.59 -2.75 4.55
CA LYS A 118 -15.62 -1.72 4.76
C LYS A 118 -15.14 -0.52 5.58
N LEU A 119 -14.06 -0.67 6.35
CA LEU A 119 -13.54 0.36 7.23
C LEU A 119 -12.65 1.39 6.50
N TYR A 120 -12.15 1.09 5.30
CA TYR A 120 -11.06 1.83 4.67
C TYR A 120 -11.22 2.06 3.16
N SER A 121 -12.41 1.89 2.62
CA SER A 121 -12.64 2.02 1.18
C SER A 121 -12.78 3.50 0.78
N PRO A 122 -11.95 4.02 -0.14
CA PRO A 122 -12.15 5.36 -0.67
C PRO A 122 -13.51 5.48 -1.38
N ASN A 123 -14.03 6.70 -1.44
CA ASN A 123 -15.26 7.03 -2.16
C ASN A 123 -15.13 6.62 -3.65
N ASP A 124 -16.20 6.09 -4.24
CA ASP A 124 -16.23 5.63 -5.65
C ASP A 124 -15.77 6.69 -6.66
N ASN A 125 -16.08 7.96 -6.42
CA ASN A 125 -15.63 9.05 -7.28
C ASN A 125 -14.11 9.21 -7.28
N ILE A 126 -13.48 9.00 -6.12
CA ILE A 126 -12.02 9.03 -5.99
C ILE A 126 -11.41 7.85 -6.71
N ARG A 127 -11.99 6.65 -6.58
CA ARG A 127 -11.53 5.46 -7.32
C ARG A 127 -11.56 5.68 -8.83
N LYS A 128 -12.64 6.25 -9.36
CA LYS A 128 -12.76 6.58 -10.78
C LYS A 128 -11.67 7.55 -11.25
N LEU A 129 -11.34 8.56 -10.45
CA LEU A 129 -10.25 9.49 -10.75
C LEU A 129 -8.90 8.78 -10.82
N PHE A 130 -8.61 7.87 -9.87
CA PHE A 130 -7.37 7.10 -9.86
C PHE A 130 -7.30 6.14 -11.02
N HIS A 131 -8.41 5.48 -11.35
CA HIS A 131 -8.50 4.59 -12.50
C HIS A 131 -8.23 5.33 -13.81
N ALA A 132 -8.80 6.51 -14.02
CA ALA A 132 -8.53 7.33 -15.20
C ALA A 132 -7.04 7.70 -15.34
N VAL A 133 -6.35 7.97 -14.23
CA VAL A 133 -4.91 8.22 -14.28
C VAL A 133 -4.14 6.95 -14.63
N LYS A 134 -4.51 5.79 -14.10
CA LYS A 134 -3.88 4.50 -14.45
C LYS A 134 -4.10 4.15 -15.91
N GLU A 135 -5.32 4.24 -16.41
CA GLU A 135 -5.66 3.96 -17.82
C GLU A 135 -4.91 4.86 -18.80
N SER A 136 -4.67 6.13 -18.43
CA SER A 136 -3.87 7.05 -19.22
C SER A 136 -2.37 6.84 -19.08
N GLU A 137 -1.94 5.80 -18.36
CA GLU A 137 -0.53 5.55 -18.05
C GLU A 137 0.19 6.75 -17.37
N GLY A 138 -0.59 7.58 -16.65
CA GLY A 138 -0.10 8.80 -16.01
C GLY A 138 0.10 9.98 -16.96
N CYS A 139 -0.44 9.92 -18.18
CA CYS A 139 -0.34 10.98 -19.19
C CYS A 139 -1.50 12.00 -19.16
N ILE A 140 -2.49 11.80 -18.28
CA ILE A 140 -3.63 12.71 -18.13
C ILE A 140 -3.26 13.95 -17.31
N THR A 141 -3.85 15.10 -17.65
CA THR A 141 -3.68 16.34 -16.88
C THR A 141 -4.80 16.53 -15.86
N VAL A 142 -4.58 17.36 -14.85
CA VAL A 142 -5.63 17.71 -13.89
C VAL A 142 -6.79 18.48 -14.56
N TYR A 143 -6.51 19.21 -15.63
CA TYR A 143 -7.55 19.90 -16.42
C TYR A 143 -8.41 18.90 -17.19
N THR A 144 -7.80 17.90 -17.82
CA THR A 144 -8.53 16.83 -18.50
C THR A 144 -9.39 16.02 -17.50
N LEU A 145 -8.86 15.73 -16.32
CA LEU A 145 -9.66 15.12 -15.23
C LEU A 145 -10.83 16.03 -14.81
N SER A 146 -10.59 17.35 -14.77
CA SER A 146 -11.62 18.35 -14.47
C SER A 146 -12.77 18.29 -15.48
N ASP A 147 -12.45 18.23 -16.76
CA ASP A 147 -13.43 18.17 -17.85
C ASP A 147 -14.23 16.87 -17.84
N ILE A 148 -13.55 15.73 -17.60
CA ILE A 148 -14.19 14.41 -17.58
C ILE A 148 -15.15 14.25 -16.38
N PHE A 149 -14.73 14.69 -15.20
CA PHE A 149 -15.46 14.44 -13.94
C PHE A 149 -16.34 15.63 -13.48
N GLY A 150 -16.29 16.77 -14.15
CA GLY A 150 -17.07 17.96 -13.80
C GLY A 150 -16.62 18.61 -12.47
N TYR A 151 -15.41 18.33 -11.99
CA TYR A 151 -14.83 18.93 -10.80
C TYR A 151 -13.81 20.01 -11.17
N SER A 152 -13.72 21.06 -10.35
CA SER A 152 -12.64 22.03 -10.54
C SER A 152 -11.27 21.40 -10.28
N PRO A 153 -10.19 21.87 -10.94
CA PRO A 153 -8.81 21.39 -10.69
C PRO A 153 -8.41 21.46 -9.21
N ARG A 154 -8.86 22.51 -8.51
CA ARG A 154 -8.63 22.68 -7.07
C ARG A 154 -9.34 21.60 -6.26
N HIS A 155 -10.57 21.23 -6.62
CA HIS A 155 -11.31 20.18 -5.95
C HIS A 155 -10.64 18.81 -6.14
N ILE A 156 -10.21 18.48 -7.37
CA ILE A 156 -9.45 17.25 -7.67
C ILE A 156 -8.18 17.19 -6.85
N SER A 157 -7.39 18.27 -6.82
CA SER A 157 -6.15 18.33 -6.04
C SER A 157 -6.41 18.10 -4.55
N ARG A 158 -7.50 18.67 -4.01
CA ARG A 158 -7.91 18.46 -2.61
C ARG A 158 -8.34 17.02 -2.34
N LEU A 159 -9.08 16.39 -3.25
CA LEU A 159 -9.49 14.99 -3.13
C LEU A 159 -8.27 14.07 -3.05
N PHE A 160 -7.30 14.23 -3.97
CA PHE A 160 -6.06 13.46 -3.93
C PHE A 160 -5.30 13.66 -2.63
N HIS A 161 -5.09 14.91 -2.24
CA HIS A 161 -4.33 15.23 -1.03
C HIS A 161 -5.00 14.68 0.24
N ASN A 162 -6.32 14.84 0.37
CA ASN A 162 -7.06 14.37 1.54
C ASN A 162 -7.16 12.85 1.63
N THR A 163 -7.11 12.16 0.48
CA THR A 163 -7.24 10.70 0.45
C THR A 163 -5.90 10.01 0.56
N TYR A 164 -4.85 10.54 -0.08
CA TYR A 164 -3.58 9.85 -0.24
C TYR A 164 -2.35 10.68 0.16
N GLY A 165 -2.53 11.92 0.59
CA GLY A 165 -1.44 12.79 1.02
C GLY A 165 -0.61 13.42 -0.10
N TYR A 166 -0.91 13.16 -1.38
CA TYR A 166 -0.14 13.68 -2.52
C TYR A 166 -1.03 14.29 -3.62
N SER A 167 -0.40 15.01 -4.56
CA SER A 167 -1.10 15.68 -5.66
C SER A 167 -1.43 14.72 -6.83
N PRO A 168 -2.41 15.05 -7.70
CA PRO A 168 -2.64 14.31 -8.94
C PRO A 168 -1.38 14.20 -9.82
N LYS A 169 -0.59 15.26 -9.90
CA LYS A 169 0.68 15.28 -10.65
C LYS A 169 1.68 14.27 -10.08
N THR A 170 1.80 14.20 -8.77
CA THR A 170 2.68 13.23 -8.10
C THR A 170 2.23 11.81 -8.42
N TYR A 171 0.92 11.54 -8.40
CA TYR A 171 0.38 10.23 -8.75
C TYR A 171 0.64 9.87 -10.22
N CYS A 172 0.45 10.80 -11.15
CA CYS A 172 0.82 10.59 -12.55
C CYS A 172 2.31 10.24 -12.71
N ASN A 173 3.21 10.92 -11.98
CA ASN A 173 4.63 10.59 -11.97
C ASN A 173 4.90 9.16 -11.47
N PHE A 174 4.23 8.72 -10.43
CA PHE A 174 4.34 7.34 -9.94
C PHE A 174 3.93 6.34 -11.00
N ILE A 175 2.77 6.52 -11.65
CA ILE A 175 2.28 5.58 -12.67
C ILE A 175 3.27 5.51 -13.83
N ARG A 176 3.77 6.64 -14.32
CA ARG A 176 4.80 6.65 -15.37
C ARG A 176 6.07 5.91 -14.95
N PHE A 177 6.55 6.15 -13.72
CA PHE A 177 7.73 5.47 -13.19
C PHE A 177 7.52 3.96 -13.08
N GLN A 178 6.38 3.52 -12.57
CA GLN A 178 6.05 2.09 -12.48
C GLN A 178 5.94 1.42 -13.86
N ASN A 179 5.43 2.13 -14.87
CA ASN A 179 5.37 1.61 -16.24
C ASN A 179 6.77 1.45 -16.85
N VAL A 180 7.68 2.42 -16.62
CA VAL A 180 9.08 2.29 -17.04
C VAL A 180 9.75 1.09 -16.36
N LEU A 181 9.54 0.90 -15.06
CA LEU A 181 10.08 -0.26 -14.35
C LEU A 181 9.55 -1.58 -14.91
N LYS A 182 8.23 -1.65 -15.19
CA LYS A 182 7.64 -2.84 -15.84
C LYS A 182 8.30 -3.15 -17.19
N GLN A 183 8.55 -2.14 -18.01
CA GLN A 183 9.22 -2.32 -19.29
C GLN A 183 10.66 -2.83 -19.13
N ILE A 184 11.41 -2.31 -18.15
CA ILE A 184 12.79 -2.74 -17.89
C ILE A 184 12.86 -4.19 -17.38
N PHE A 185 11.97 -4.55 -16.45
CA PHE A 185 12.06 -5.84 -15.74
C PHE A 185 11.22 -6.97 -16.37
N CYS A 186 10.16 -6.63 -17.10
CA CYS A 186 9.26 -7.64 -17.67
C CYS A 186 9.45 -7.86 -19.19
N ASP A 187 10.27 -7.05 -19.85
CA ASP A 187 10.57 -7.20 -21.29
C ASP A 187 12.10 -7.30 -21.51
N PRO A 188 12.72 -8.45 -21.16
CA PRO A 188 14.17 -8.64 -21.22
C PRO A 188 14.76 -8.53 -22.62
N ASP A 189 13.94 -8.65 -23.67
CA ASP A 189 14.39 -8.62 -25.07
C ASP A 189 14.61 -7.21 -25.62
N LYS A 190 14.24 -6.15 -24.90
CA LYS A 190 14.47 -4.75 -25.34
C LYS A 190 15.77 -4.13 -24.82
N ASN A 191 16.55 -4.89 -24.01
CA ASN A 191 17.82 -4.41 -23.44
C ASN A 191 19.06 -4.98 -24.12
N ASN A 192 18.94 -5.45 -25.36
CA ASN A 192 20.07 -5.84 -26.23
C ASN A 192 20.24 -4.86 -27.39
#